data_58aed2f1f9eedb1c40b5829596e20d2d
#
_entry.id   58aed2f1f9eedb1c40b5829596e20d2d
#
_cell.length_a   1.000
_cell.length_b   1.000
_cell.length_c   1.000
_cell.angle_alpha   90.00
_cell.angle_beta   90.00
_cell.angle_gamma   90.00
#
_symmetry.space_group_name_H-M   'P 1'
#
loop_
_entity.id
_entity.type
_entity.pdbx_description
1 polymer ?
#
loop_
_entity_poly.entity_id
_entity_poly.type
_entity_poly.pdbx_seq_one_letter_code
_entity_poly.pdbx_strand_id
1 'polypeptide(L)'
;MVEEGDNRRERRQRVLKGAAIINGINNSEISCTIRNQNVGGAELKVPVEALVPEHFLLYVPTDGVAYRSVLRWRRNDRAGVQFTETVPEPRLHYG
;
A
#
# COMPACT_ATOMS: atom_id res chain seq x y z
N MET A 1 17.06 3.16 -25.95
CA MET A 1 16.56 2.99 -25.64
C MET A 1 15.98 2.77 -25.27
N VAL A 2 15.99 2.89 -25.15
CA VAL A 2 15.23 2.66 -24.68
C VAL A 2 14.66 2.33 -24.26
N GLU A 3 14.60 2.32 -24.24
CA GLU A 3 13.94 2.03 -23.78
C GLU A 3 13.36 1.77 -23.34
N GLU A 4 13.47 1.75 -23.35
CA GLU A 4 12.82 1.39 -22.86
C GLU A 4 12.13 1.50 -22.47
N GLY A 5 12.02 1.71 -22.53
CA GLY A 5 11.23 1.78 -22.10
C GLY A 5 10.54 1.98 -21.87
N ASP A 6 10.38 2.23 -22.10
CA ASP A 6 9.65 2.28 -21.85
C ASP A 6 8.78 2.08 -21.71
N ASN A 7 8.56 1.99 -21.90
CA ASN A 7 7.75 1.69 -21.79
C ASN A 7 7.11 1.51 -21.15
N ARG A 8 6.86 1.85 -20.72
CA ARG A 8 6.45 1.67 -19.96
C ARG A 8 5.96 2.39 -19.15
N ARG A 9 5.21 2.97 -19.13
CA ARG A 9 4.75 3.81 -18.54
C ARG A 9 3.91 3.43 -17.54
N GLU A 10 3.17 2.73 -17.58
CA GLU A 10 2.41 2.38 -16.59
C GLU A 10 2.91 1.24 -15.93
N ARG A 11 3.98 0.85 -16.04
CA ARG A 11 4.33 -0.22 -15.39
C ARG A 11 4.63 -0.04 -14.00
N ARG A 12 4.55 -0.95 -13.15
CA ARG A 12 4.83 -0.82 -11.78
C ARG A 12 6.24 -0.59 -11.56
N GLN A 13 6.55 0.28 -10.65
CA GLN A 13 7.89 0.55 -10.30
C GLN A 13 8.28 -0.27 -9.13
N ARG A 14 9.49 -0.82 -9.12
CA ARG A 14 9.97 -1.50 -8.00
C ARG A 14 10.35 -0.54 -6.99
N VAL A 15 9.87 -0.61 -5.78
CA VAL A 15 10.14 0.31 -4.71
C VAL A 15 10.27 -0.45 -3.42
N LEU A 16 10.84 0.17 -2.41
CA LEU A 16 10.84 -0.37 -1.08
C LEU A 16 10.49 0.78 -0.18
N LYS A 17 9.25 0.87 0.23
CA LYS A 17 8.79 1.92 1.10
C LYS A 17 8.11 1.33 2.30
N GLY A 18 8.42 1.82 3.46
CA GLY A 18 7.68 1.43 4.67
C GLY A 18 6.28 1.99 4.61
N ALA A 19 5.34 1.25 5.14
CA ALA A 19 3.94 1.68 5.15
C ALA A 19 3.22 1.03 6.31
N ALA A 20 2.03 1.50 6.60
CA ALA A 20 1.21 0.94 7.66
C ALA A 20 -0.20 0.75 7.16
N ILE A 21 -0.74 -0.45 7.37
CA ILE A 21 -2.13 -0.73 7.10
C ILE A 21 -2.90 -0.33 8.35
N ILE A 22 -3.80 0.62 8.22
CA ILE A 22 -4.56 1.14 9.34
C ILE A 22 -5.99 0.68 9.22
N ASN A 23 -6.45 -0.06 10.23
CA ASN A 23 -7.81 -0.51 10.27
C ASN A 23 -8.56 0.41 11.21
N GLY A 24 -9.38 1.28 10.65
CA GLY A 24 -10.07 2.27 11.45
C GLY A 24 -11.08 1.72 12.42
N ILE A 25 -11.53 0.50 12.20
CA ILE A 25 -12.53 -0.04 13.08
C ILE A 25 -11.99 -0.35 14.45
N ASN A 26 -10.83 -0.94 14.54
CA ASN A 26 -10.30 -1.26 15.85
C ASN A 26 -8.98 -0.57 16.10
N ASN A 27 -8.65 0.43 15.29
CA ASN A 27 -7.44 1.19 15.46
C ASN A 27 -6.19 0.36 15.43
N SER A 28 -6.20 -0.77 14.77
CA SER A 28 -5.01 -1.58 14.69
C SER A 28 -4.17 -1.16 13.51
N GLU A 29 -2.93 -1.49 13.57
CA GLU A 29 -2.00 -1.06 12.57
C GLU A 29 -1.06 -2.20 12.24
N ILE A 30 -0.83 -2.48 10.99
CA ILE A 30 0.07 -3.53 10.56
C ILE A 30 1.18 -2.88 9.75
N SER A 31 2.41 -3.04 10.21
CA SER A 31 3.55 -2.53 9.46
C SER A 31 3.79 -3.41 8.24
N CYS A 32 4.08 -2.81 7.14
CA CYS A 32 4.33 -3.54 5.92
C CYS A 32 5.33 -2.79 5.06
N THR A 33 5.72 -3.42 3.95
CA THR A 33 6.63 -2.79 3.00
C THR A 33 6.01 -2.84 1.63
N ILE A 34 6.01 -1.72 0.92
CA ILE A 34 5.55 -1.68 -0.44
C ILE A 34 6.69 -2.15 -1.33
N ARG A 35 6.43 -3.14 -2.16
CA ARG A 35 7.46 -3.68 -3.04
C ARG A 35 7.30 -3.21 -4.48
N ASN A 36 6.10 -2.98 -4.90
CA ASN A 36 5.79 -2.48 -6.23
C ASN A 36 4.65 -1.52 -6.10
N GLN A 37 4.64 -0.49 -6.90
CA GLN A 37 3.58 0.50 -6.81
C GLN A 37 3.32 1.11 -8.17
N ASN A 38 2.05 1.38 -8.46
CA ASN A 38 1.70 2.22 -9.59
C ASN A 38 0.53 3.07 -9.14
N VAL A 39 -0.04 3.83 -10.04
CA VAL A 39 -1.07 4.77 -9.65
C VAL A 39 -2.31 4.05 -9.15
N GLY A 40 -2.56 2.84 -9.58
CA GLY A 40 -3.77 2.13 -9.20
C GLY A 40 -3.63 1.17 -8.05
N GLY A 41 -2.44 0.93 -7.55
CA GLY A 41 -2.31 -0.01 -6.45
C GLY A 41 -0.89 -0.38 -6.15
N ALA A 42 -0.73 -1.42 -5.35
CA ALA A 42 0.60 -1.81 -4.88
C ALA A 42 0.63 -3.26 -4.48
N GLU A 43 1.83 -3.80 -4.45
CA GLU A 43 2.06 -5.11 -3.85
C GLU A 43 2.81 -4.89 -2.56
N LEU A 44 2.32 -5.48 -1.50
CA LEU A 44 2.86 -5.28 -0.16
C LEU A 44 3.48 -6.56 0.34
N LYS A 45 4.52 -6.40 1.15
CA LYS A 45 5.03 -7.52 1.93
C LYS A 45 4.52 -7.32 3.34
N VAL A 46 3.84 -8.30 3.88
CA VAL A 46 3.21 -8.21 5.20
C VAL A 46 3.63 -9.41 6.03
N PRO A 47 3.54 -9.32 7.35
CA PRO A 47 3.83 -10.50 8.16
C PRO A 47 2.92 -11.63 7.77
N VAL A 48 3.45 -12.84 7.70
CA VAL A 48 2.67 -13.96 7.20
C VAL A 48 1.47 -14.24 8.06
N GLU A 49 1.53 -13.91 9.34
CA GLU A 49 0.40 -14.14 10.23
C GLU A 49 -0.57 -12.98 10.29
N ALA A 50 -0.30 -11.89 9.59
CA ALA A 50 -1.16 -10.72 9.68
C ALA A 50 -2.48 -10.95 8.96
N LEU A 51 -3.56 -10.49 9.56
CA LEU A 51 -4.87 -10.57 8.97
C LEU A 51 -5.17 -9.21 8.37
N VAL A 52 -5.01 -9.09 7.08
CA VAL A 52 -5.20 -7.82 6.40
C VAL A 52 -6.68 -7.64 6.10
N PRO A 53 -7.30 -6.56 6.55
CA PRO A 53 -8.74 -6.38 6.28
C PRO A 53 -8.97 -6.11 4.81
N GLU A 54 -10.21 -6.28 4.37
CA GLU A 54 -10.53 -6.05 2.98
C GLU A 54 -10.45 -4.59 2.61
N HIS A 55 -10.83 -3.70 3.51
CA HIS A 55 -10.79 -2.26 3.28
C HIS A 55 -9.95 -1.61 4.37
N PHE A 56 -9.04 -0.76 4.00
CA PHE A 56 -8.17 -0.12 4.99
C PHE A 56 -7.52 1.12 4.39
N LEU A 57 -6.83 1.86 5.24
CA LEU A 57 -6.00 2.95 4.78
C LEU A 57 -4.56 2.48 4.77
N LEU A 58 -3.86 2.70 3.69
CA LEU A 58 -2.45 2.38 3.62
C LEU A 58 -1.70 3.70 3.75
N TYR A 59 -1.08 3.92 4.89
CA TYR A 59 -0.35 5.15 5.14
C TYR A 59 1.08 4.97 4.67
N VAL A 60 1.55 5.87 3.83
CA VAL A 60 2.87 5.78 3.25
C VAL A 60 3.62 7.07 3.58
N PRO A 61 4.37 7.08 4.67
CA PRO A 61 5.04 8.31 5.12
C PRO A 61 5.92 8.94 4.04
N THR A 62 6.60 8.13 3.25
CA THR A 62 7.45 8.66 2.21
C THR A 62 6.65 9.47 1.19
N ASP A 63 5.42 9.08 0.93
CA ASP A 63 4.57 9.80 0.00
C ASP A 63 3.80 10.93 0.69
N GLY A 64 3.78 10.93 2.00
CA GLY A 64 3.07 11.96 2.76
C GLY A 64 1.56 11.86 2.68
N VAL A 65 1.04 10.71 2.27
CA VAL A 65 -0.40 10.54 2.15
C VAL A 65 -0.79 9.13 2.55
N ALA A 66 -2.07 8.88 2.64
CA ALA A 66 -2.59 7.55 2.80
C ALA A 66 -3.46 7.23 1.60
N TYR A 67 -3.54 5.96 1.27
CA TYR A 67 -4.36 5.52 0.15
C TYR A 67 -5.47 4.64 0.70
N ARG A 68 -6.70 4.99 0.37
CA ARG A 68 -7.83 4.17 0.72
C ARG A 68 -7.72 2.95 -0.17
N SER A 69 -7.69 1.76 0.40
CA SER A 69 -7.28 0.57 -0.32
C SER A 69 -8.25 -0.58 -0.14
N VAL A 70 -8.28 -1.43 -1.14
CA VAL A 70 -9.08 -2.64 -1.11
C VAL A 70 -8.14 -3.80 -1.38
N LEU A 71 -8.21 -4.83 -0.53
CA LEU A 71 -7.38 -6.01 -0.69
C LEU A 71 -7.90 -6.80 -1.87
N ARG A 72 -7.03 -7.10 -2.82
CA ARG A 72 -7.43 -7.86 -3.99
C ARG A 72 -7.00 -9.31 -3.92
N TRP A 73 -5.85 -9.57 -3.33
CA TRP A 73 -5.42 -10.95 -3.16
C TRP A 73 -4.41 -11.02 -2.02
N ARG A 74 -4.30 -12.18 -1.47
CA ARG A 74 -3.37 -12.41 -0.40
C ARG A 74 -2.69 -13.76 -0.62
N ARG A 75 -1.37 -13.82 -0.41
CA ARG A 75 -0.69 -15.07 -0.51
C ARG A 75 0.51 -15.04 0.39
N ASN A 76 0.54 -15.87 1.41
CA ASN A 76 1.62 -15.94 2.38
C ASN A 76 1.97 -14.55 2.92
N ASP A 77 3.15 -14.03 2.59
CA ASP A 77 3.56 -12.73 3.09
C ASP A 77 3.39 -11.63 2.05
N ARG A 78 2.55 -11.84 1.04
CA ARG A 78 2.30 -10.84 0.02
C ARG A 78 0.83 -10.50 -0.08
N ALA A 79 0.56 -9.30 -0.44
CA ALA A 79 -0.81 -8.83 -0.62
C ALA A 79 -0.86 -7.85 -1.76
N GLY A 80 -1.87 -7.99 -2.62
CA GLY A 80 -2.08 -7.02 -3.68
C GLY A 80 -3.25 -6.15 -3.32
N VAL A 81 -3.09 -4.85 -3.44
CA VAL A 81 -4.13 -3.91 -3.06
C VAL A 81 -4.41 -2.93 -4.18
N GLN A 82 -5.63 -2.47 -4.24
CA GLN A 82 -6.03 -1.47 -5.21
C GLN A 82 -6.33 -0.19 -4.46
N PHE A 83 -5.83 0.92 -4.97
CA PHE A 83 -6.09 2.23 -4.37
C PHE A 83 -7.38 2.78 -4.95
N THR A 84 -8.26 3.27 -4.12
CA THR A 84 -9.50 3.87 -4.58
C THR A 84 -9.52 5.37 -4.36
N GLU A 85 -8.67 5.87 -3.49
CA GLU A 85 -8.68 7.29 -3.20
C GLU A 85 -7.41 7.66 -2.46
N THR A 86 -6.88 8.83 -2.70
CA THR A 86 -5.73 9.35 -1.97
C THR A 86 -6.23 10.33 -0.94
N VAL A 87 -5.76 10.15 0.27
CA VAL A 87 -6.17 11.01 1.37
C VAL A 87 -4.96 11.67 1.96
N PRO A 88 -5.09 12.86 2.48
CA PRO A 88 -3.96 13.51 3.10
C PRO A 88 -3.47 12.70 4.29
N GLU A 89 -2.29 13.02 4.75
CA GLU A 89 -1.73 12.30 5.85
C GLU A 89 -2.70 12.21 7.00
N PRO A 90 -2.94 11.05 7.52
CA PRO A 90 -3.91 10.87 8.58
C PRO A 90 -3.44 11.47 9.87
N ARG A 91 -4.37 12.07 10.61
CA ARG A 91 -4.04 12.59 11.80
C ARG A 91 -4.43 11.72 12.83
N LEU A 92 -4.37 10.52 12.70
CA LEU A 92 -4.92 9.70 13.60
C LEU A 92 -4.27 9.65 14.79
N HIS A 93 -3.15 9.74 14.81
CA HIS A 93 -2.55 9.40 15.88
C HIS A 93 -2.45 10.35 16.82
N TYR A 94 -2.74 11.22 16.77
CA TYR A 94 -2.60 12.00 17.73
C TYR A 94 -3.25 12.81 17.64
N GLY A 95 -3.56 12.55 17.33
CA GLY A 95 -4.22 13.27 17.48
C GLY A 95 -3.95 13.58 17.50
#